data_338d5418262170bd88046869572a73b7
#
_entry.id   338d5418262170bd88046869572a73b7
#
_cell.length_a   1.000
_cell.length_b   1.000
_cell.length_c   1.000
_cell.angle_alpha   90.00
_cell.angle_beta   90.00
_cell.angle_gamma   90.00
#
_symmetry.space_group_name_H-M   'P 1'
#
loop_
_entity.id
_entity.type
_entity.pdbx_description
1 polymer ?
#
loop_
_entity_poly.entity_id
_entity_poly.type
_entity_poly.pdbx_seq_one_letter_code
_entity_poly.pdbx_strand_id
1 'polypeptide(L)'
;LKAPAFMERKFDAIVANPPFSIKWSSPSEADERFKNAPTIPTESKADYAFILHILYMLSEHGTAAVLNFPGVLYRGGREGEIRKWIIQNNWIEKVVHIEGGYFEDTAISTALIVFRKNKSTTNIEFIDHERNLSRLVPISEIEDNGYSLSVSSYISFEEEKEEVDPLELKNNIHKHIFNNLKSALDIELFISDLENYSVIPLLTNIERLIKSYKNRILISRKRAEINQTSLFND
;
A
#
# COMPACT_ATOMS: atom_id res chain seq x y z
N LEU A 1 21.80 8.67 -5.77
CA LEU A 1 21.31 9.65 -6.75
C LEU A 1 22.22 10.89 -6.89
N LYS A 2 22.97 11.31 -5.86
CA LYS A 2 23.81 12.54 -5.92
C LYS A 2 25.02 12.41 -6.83
N ALA A 3 25.68 11.28 -6.83
CA ALA A 3 26.88 11.03 -7.63
C ALA A 3 26.82 9.61 -8.21
N PRO A 4 25.96 9.37 -9.21
CA PRO A 4 25.84 8.05 -9.79
C PRO A 4 27.10 7.69 -10.58
N ALA A 5 27.53 6.43 -10.45
CA ALA A 5 28.57 5.87 -11.28
C ALA A 5 28.03 5.59 -12.70
N PHE A 6 28.92 5.50 -13.67
CA PHE A 6 28.61 5.03 -15.03
C PHE A 6 27.61 5.88 -15.83
N MET A 7 27.49 7.18 -15.60
CA MET A 7 26.58 8.07 -16.31
C MET A 7 26.72 8.03 -17.85
N GLU A 8 27.90 7.72 -18.34
CA GLU A 8 28.25 7.58 -19.77
C GLU A 8 27.72 6.26 -20.38
N ARG A 9 27.28 5.30 -19.55
CA ARG A 9 26.88 3.96 -20.02
C ARG A 9 25.39 3.85 -20.15
N LYS A 10 24.95 3.04 -21.13
CA LYS A 10 23.59 2.56 -21.24
C LYS A 10 23.59 1.06 -21.04
N PHE A 11 22.51 0.55 -20.47
CA PHE A 11 22.35 -0.86 -20.13
C PHE A 11 21.14 -1.45 -20.85
N ASP A 12 21.28 -2.67 -21.35
CA ASP A 12 20.18 -3.38 -22.03
C ASP A 12 19.24 -4.08 -21.03
N ALA A 13 19.72 -4.35 -19.81
CA ALA A 13 18.93 -4.92 -18.74
C ALA A 13 19.25 -4.23 -17.42
N ILE A 14 18.21 -3.76 -16.73
CA ILE A 14 18.31 -3.16 -15.39
C ILE A 14 17.28 -3.83 -14.48
N VAL A 15 17.73 -4.31 -13.31
CA VAL A 15 16.84 -4.77 -12.23
C VAL A 15 17.16 -3.92 -11.00
N ALA A 16 16.12 -3.36 -10.39
CA ALA A 16 16.29 -2.47 -9.25
C ALA A 16 15.21 -2.67 -8.19
N ASN A 17 15.65 -2.68 -6.93
CA ASN A 17 14.80 -2.55 -5.75
C ASN A 17 15.30 -1.34 -4.94
N PRO A 18 14.94 -0.10 -5.36
CA PRO A 18 15.38 1.09 -4.65
C PRO A 18 14.66 1.23 -3.30
N PRO A 19 15.24 1.95 -2.33
CA PRO A 19 14.56 2.22 -1.07
C PRO A 19 13.29 3.06 -1.31
N PHE A 20 12.16 2.65 -0.68
CA PHE A 20 10.85 3.24 -0.93
C PHE A 20 10.66 4.57 -0.19
N SER A 21 10.10 5.55 -0.90
CA SER A 21 9.59 6.82 -0.36
C SER A 21 10.58 7.58 0.55
N ILE A 22 11.88 7.46 0.30
CA ILE A 22 12.91 8.20 1.05
C ILE A 22 12.97 9.65 0.61
N LYS A 23 13.34 10.54 1.54
CA LYS A 23 13.68 11.92 1.21
C LYS A 23 15.01 11.96 0.44
N TRP A 24 15.12 12.89 -0.50
CA TRP A 24 16.33 13.11 -1.28
C TRP A 24 16.54 14.60 -1.53
N SER A 25 17.72 14.98 -1.98
CA SER A 25 17.98 16.35 -2.41
C SER A 25 17.91 16.39 -3.93
N SER A 26 17.07 17.25 -4.46
CA SER A 26 16.96 17.49 -5.90
C SER A 26 18.29 17.96 -6.45
N PRO A 27 18.76 17.41 -7.58
CA PRO A 27 19.90 17.97 -8.31
C PRO A 27 19.51 19.30 -8.94
N SER A 28 20.50 19.98 -9.56
CA SER A 28 20.20 21.14 -10.37
C SER A 28 19.29 20.77 -11.56
N GLU A 29 18.52 21.72 -12.06
CA GLU A 29 17.68 21.56 -13.26
C GLU A 29 18.48 21.15 -14.51
N ALA A 30 19.79 21.35 -14.49
CA ALA A 30 20.69 20.95 -15.57
C ALA A 30 21.10 19.47 -15.55
N ASP A 31 20.61 18.68 -14.59
CA ASP A 31 20.93 17.25 -14.54
C ASP A 31 20.27 16.51 -15.71
N GLU A 32 21.09 15.91 -16.55
CA GLU A 32 20.67 15.21 -17.79
C GLU A 32 19.60 14.12 -17.55
N ARG A 33 19.57 13.54 -16.36
CA ARG A 33 18.61 12.47 -16.01
C ARG A 33 17.17 12.98 -15.92
N PHE A 34 17.00 14.25 -15.60
CA PHE A 34 15.70 14.88 -15.33
C PHE A 34 15.30 15.90 -16.40
N LYS A 35 16.22 16.28 -17.28
CA LYS A 35 16.09 17.35 -18.27
C LYS A 35 14.87 17.20 -19.20
N ASN A 36 14.53 15.97 -19.57
CA ASN A 36 13.43 15.68 -20.50
C ASN A 36 12.10 15.39 -19.78
N ALA A 37 12.11 15.26 -18.45
CA ALA A 37 10.90 15.06 -17.69
C ALA A 37 10.11 16.37 -17.55
N PRO A 38 8.77 16.33 -17.46
CA PRO A 38 7.94 17.54 -17.38
C PRO A 38 8.19 18.33 -16.08
N THR A 39 8.67 17.67 -15.05
CA THR A 39 8.99 18.26 -13.74
C THR A 39 10.02 17.41 -12.99
N ILE A 40 10.70 18.01 -12.03
CA ILE A 40 11.61 17.30 -11.12
C ILE A 40 10.77 16.64 -10.02
N PRO A 41 11.06 15.35 -9.67
CA PRO A 41 10.38 14.66 -8.58
C PRO A 41 10.46 15.42 -7.25
N THR A 42 9.47 15.26 -6.39
CA THR A 42 9.43 15.94 -5.07
C THR A 42 10.58 15.47 -4.17
N GLU A 43 11.18 16.37 -3.40
CA GLU A 43 12.27 16.02 -2.48
C GLU A 43 11.81 15.11 -1.32
N SER A 44 10.52 15.08 -1.05
CA SER A 44 9.94 14.23 0.01
C SER A 44 9.97 12.74 -0.33
N LYS A 45 10.04 12.38 -1.64
CA LYS A 45 9.98 11.00 -2.13
C LYS A 45 10.85 10.83 -3.38
N ALA A 46 11.87 9.97 -3.25
CA ALA A 46 12.81 9.70 -4.33
C ALA A 46 12.32 8.67 -5.37
N ASP A 47 11.12 8.11 -5.21
CA ASP A 47 10.64 6.98 -6.03
C ASP A 47 10.77 7.29 -7.53
N TYR A 48 10.21 8.41 -7.99
CA TYR A 48 10.33 8.81 -9.39
C TYR A 48 11.72 9.33 -9.77
N ALA A 49 12.55 9.76 -8.83
CA ALA A 49 13.94 10.10 -9.11
C ALA A 49 14.76 8.85 -9.48
N PHE A 50 14.50 7.72 -8.81
CA PHE A 50 15.08 6.42 -9.19
C PHE A 50 14.56 5.96 -10.55
N ILE A 51 13.26 6.05 -10.81
CA ILE A 51 12.66 5.67 -12.09
C ILE A 51 13.27 6.47 -13.24
N LEU A 52 13.34 7.78 -13.13
CA LEU A 52 13.93 8.64 -14.17
C LEU A 52 15.43 8.35 -14.37
N HIS A 53 16.18 8.10 -13.29
CA HIS A 53 17.57 7.68 -13.38
C HIS A 53 17.72 6.36 -14.14
N ILE A 54 16.88 5.37 -13.83
CA ILE A 54 16.86 4.07 -14.51
C ILE A 54 16.52 4.24 -15.99
N LEU A 55 15.49 5.02 -16.32
CA LEU A 55 15.12 5.32 -17.71
C LEU A 55 16.22 6.05 -18.47
N TYR A 56 16.96 6.94 -17.80
CA TYR A 56 18.13 7.59 -18.38
C TYR A 56 19.24 6.60 -18.72
N MET A 57 19.50 5.63 -17.81
CA MET A 57 20.56 4.63 -17.98
C MET A 57 20.16 3.50 -18.95
N LEU A 58 18.86 3.33 -19.23
CA LEU A 58 18.35 2.29 -20.10
C LEU A 58 18.67 2.58 -21.56
N SER A 59 19.19 1.58 -22.29
CA SER A 59 19.40 1.65 -23.75
C SER A 59 18.06 1.73 -24.50
N GLU A 60 18.10 2.11 -25.77
CA GLU A 60 16.89 2.24 -26.60
C GLU A 60 16.14 0.90 -26.78
N HIS A 61 16.82 -0.23 -26.71
CA HIS A 61 16.24 -1.57 -26.80
C HIS A 61 16.20 -2.29 -25.44
N GLY A 62 16.58 -1.59 -24.37
CA GLY A 62 16.71 -2.16 -23.06
C GLY A 62 15.35 -2.41 -22.36
N THR A 63 15.39 -3.31 -21.39
CA THR A 63 14.29 -3.59 -20.47
C THR A 63 14.72 -3.36 -19.04
N ALA A 64 13.91 -2.66 -18.27
CA ALA A 64 14.15 -2.44 -16.84
C ALA A 64 12.98 -2.98 -16.02
N ALA A 65 13.28 -3.71 -14.94
CA ALA A 65 12.29 -4.17 -13.95
C ALA A 65 12.58 -3.49 -12.61
N VAL A 66 11.63 -2.71 -12.11
CA VAL A 66 11.80 -1.86 -10.93
C VAL A 66 10.71 -2.15 -9.93
N LEU A 67 11.12 -2.60 -8.75
CA LEU A 67 10.21 -2.80 -7.63
C LEU A 67 9.94 -1.45 -6.95
N ASN A 68 8.67 -1.19 -6.65
CA ASN A 68 8.25 0.09 -6.10
C ASN A 68 7.19 -0.08 -5.02
N PHE A 69 7.04 0.94 -4.19
CA PHE A 69 5.86 1.10 -3.35
C PHE A 69 4.63 1.40 -4.23
N PRO A 70 3.45 0.80 -3.96
CA PRO A 70 2.27 0.93 -4.84
C PRO A 70 1.82 2.37 -5.09
N GLY A 71 2.13 3.29 -4.18
CA GLY A 71 1.80 4.70 -4.32
C GLY A 71 2.31 5.36 -5.60
N VAL A 72 3.40 4.88 -6.20
CA VAL A 72 3.90 5.40 -7.48
C VAL A 72 2.89 5.22 -8.62
N LEU A 73 1.98 4.28 -8.49
CA LEU A 73 1.00 3.95 -9.52
C LEU A 73 -0.15 4.97 -9.62
N TYR A 74 -0.46 5.71 -8.54
CA TYR A 74 -1.67 6.55 -8.49
C TYR A 74 -1.50 7.93 -7.84
N ARG A 75 -0.39 8.23 -7.16
CA ARG A 75 -0.18 9.56 -6.57
C ARG A 75 -0.25 10.65 -7.63
N GLY A 76 -0.87 11.78 -7.26
CA GLY A 76 -1.01 12.96 -8.10
C GLY A 76 0.18 13.92 -8.01
N GLY A 77 -0.04 15.19 -8.43
CA GLY A 77 0.98 16.22 -8.43
C GLY A 77 2.14 15.91 -9.38
N ARG A 78 3.36 16.30 -9.02
CA ARG A 78 4.56 16.09 -9.85
C ARG A 78 4.78 14.62 -10.22
N GLU A 79 4.49 13.68 -9.30
CA GLU A 79 4.60 12.23 -9.58
C GLU A 79 3.59 11.81 -10.67
N GLY A 80 2.37 12.34 -10.62
CA GLY A 80 1.35 12.10 -11.64
C GLY A 80 1.74 12.65 -13.01
N GLU A 81 2.35 13.85 -13.06
CA GLU A 81 2.83 14.44 -14.31
C GLU A 81 3.95 13.60 -14.94
N ILE A 82 4.91 13.15 -14.14
CA ILE A 82 6.00 12.29 -14.62
C ILE A 82 5.44 10.95 -15.10
N ARG A 83 4.51 10.34 -14.35
CA ARG A 83 3.86 9.08 -14.73
C ARG A 83 3.13 9.21 -16.07
N LYS A 84 2.31 10.25 -16.21
CA LYS A 84 1.64 10.58 -17.48
C LYS A 84 2.63 10.67 -18.63
N TRP A 85 3.71 11.39 -18.45
CA TRP A 85 4.75 11.56 -19.47
C TRP A 85 5.41 10.24 -19.85
N ILE A 86 5.73 9.37 -18.89
CA ILE A 86 6.28 8.03 -19.15
C ILE A 86 5.30 7.16 -19.94
N ILE A 87 4.00 7.20 -19.62
CA ILE A 87 2.94 6.47 -20.33
C ILE A 87 2.81 6.98 -21.76
N GLN A 88 2.78 8.30 -21.97
CA GLN A 88 2.67 8.93 -23.29
C GLN A 88 3.88 8.64 -24.19
N ASN A 89 5.06 8.44 -23.62
CA ASN A 89 6.23 7.97 -24.34
C ASN A 89 6.21 6.45 -24.62
N ASN A 90 5.17 5.75 -24.21
CA ASN A 90 5.00 4.31 -24.40
C ASN A 90 6.13 3.45 -23.80
N TRP A 91 6.66 3.84 -22.64
CA TRP A 91 7.81 3.17 -22.02
C TRP A 91 7.44 2.12 -20.97
N ILE A 92 6.17 1.95 -20.61
CA ILE A 92 5.74 0.93 -19.66
C ILE A 92 5.22 -0.29 -20.41
N GLU A 93 5.79 -1.44 -20.15
CA GLU A 93 5.37 -2.71 -20.75
C GLU A 93 4.39 -3.46 -19.85
N LYS A 94 4.74 -3.57 -18.53
CA LYS A 94 3.94 -4.33 -17.56
C LYS A 94 3.90 -3.63 -16.22
N VAL A 95 2.80 -3.83 -15.51
CA VAL A 95 2.64 -3.47 -14.10
C VAL A 95 2.12 -4.69 -13.35
N VAL A 96 2.90 -5.18 -12.39
CA VAL A 96 2.57 -6.37 -11.60
C VAL A 96 2.30 -5.96 -10.17
N HIS A 97 1.13 -6.28 -9.67
CA HIS A 97 0.81 -6.19 -8.25
C HIS A 97 1.33 -7.45 -7.54
N ILE A 98 2.05 -7.25 -6.44
CA ILE A 98 2.58 -8.31 -5.59
C ILE A 98 2.06 -8.04 -4.18
N GLU A 99 1.26 -8.97 -3.65
CA GLU A 99 0.71 -8.89 -2.30
C GLU A 99 1.80 -8.81 -1.22
N GLY A 100 1.42 -8.34 -0.04
CA GLY A 100 2.33 -8.29 1.11
C GLY A 100 2.71 -9.68 1.63
N GLY A 101 3.88 -9.74 2.29
CA GLY A 101 4.37 -10.99 2.88
C GLY A 101 5.39 -11.77 2.03
N TYR A 102 5.68 -11.34 0.81
CA TYR A 102 6.77 -11.89 0.02
C TYR A 102 8.17 -11.47 0.52
N PHE A 103 8.24 -10.40 1.30
CA PHE A 103 9.48 -9.92 1.92
C PHE A 103 9.38 -10.14 3.42
N GLU A 104 10.40 -10.76 4.03
CA GLU A 104 10.42 -11.17 5.44
C GLU A 104 10.13 -10.02 6.41
N ASP A 105 10.49 -8.79 6.05
CA ASP A 105 10.39 -7.61 6.93
C ASP A 105 9.15 -6.74 6.70
N THR A 106 8.30 -7.01 5.71
CA THR A 106 7.14 -6.14 5.42
C THR A 106 5.90 -6.90 4.96
N ALA A 107 4.77 -6.61 5.62
CA ALA A 107 3.44 -6.99 5.15
C ALA A 107 2.90 -6.03 4.06
N ILE A 108 3.75 -5.17 3.50
CA ILE A 108 3.34 -4.14 2.54
C ILE A 108 3.36 -4.74 1.15
N SER A 109 2.24 -4.60 0.42
CA SER A 109 2.20 -4.94 -1.00
C SER A 109 3.18 -4.08 -1.81
N THR A 110 3.67 -4.60 -2.92
CA THR A 110 4.61 -3.92 -3.80
C THR A 110 4.11 -3.93 -5.24
N ALA A 111 4.70 -3.09 -6.08
CA ALA A 111 4.43 -3.03 -7.50
C ALA A 111 5.72 -3.19 -8.30
N LEU A 112 5.78 -4.17 -9.18
CA LEU A 112 6.86 -4.30 -10.14
C LEU A 112 6.44 -3.63 -11.43
N ILE A 113 7.21 -2.62 -11.87
CA ILE A 113 7.00 -1.95 -13.15
C ILE A 113 8.10 -2.39 -14.12
N VAL A 114 7.69 -2.88 -15.28
CA VAL A 114 8.61 -3.23 -16.37
C VAL A 114 8.58 -2.13 -17.42
N PHE A 115 9.73 -1.51 -17.63
CA PHE A 115 9.94 -0.47 -18.63
C PHE A 115 10.63 -1.04 -19.85
N ARG A 116 10.19 -0.62 -21.05
CA ARG A 116 10.82 -0.90 -22.33
C ARG A 116 10.61 0.27 -23.26
N LYS A 117 11.68 0.88 -23.78
CA LYS A 117 11.57 2.08 -24.61
C LYS A 117 11.07 1.78 -26.03
N ASN A 118 11.48 0.70 -26.62
CA ASN A 118 11.10 0.35 -28.01
C ASN A 118 10.07 -0.77 -28.02
N LYS A 119 8.83 -0.46 -27.60
CA LYS A 119 7.69 -1.38 -27.68
C LYS A 119 7.06 -1.35 -29.06
N SER A 120 6.60 -2.50 -29.54
CA SER A 120 5.83 -2.63 -30.76
C SER A 120 4.33 -2.37 -30.57
N THR A 121 3.85 -2.36 -29.33
CA THR A 121 2.42 -2.17 -28.98
C THR A 121 2.25 -0.98 -28.04
N THR A 122 1.06 -0.39 -28.03
CA THR A 122 0.70 0.71 -27.12
C THR A 122 0.00 0.22 -25.85
N ASN A 123 -0.28 -1.09 -25.74
CA ASN A 123 -0.94 -1.65 -24.58
C ASN A 123 0.05 -1.83 -23.40
N ILE A 124 -0.47 -1.73 -22.19
CA ILE A 124 0.25 -2.09 -20.95
C ILE A 124 -0.40 -3.34 -20.38
N GLU A 125 0.40 -4.33 -20.01
CA GLU A 125 -0.08 -5.53 -19.34
C GLU A 125 -0.13 -5.30 -17.84
N PHE A 126 -1.33 -5.40 -17.26
CA PHE A 126 -1.54 -5.40 -15.82
C PHE A 126 -1.66 -6.83 -15.32
N ILE A 127 -1.00 -7.15 -14.22
CA ILE A 127 -0.93 -8.50 -13.66
C ILE A 127 -1.18 -8.43 -12.15
N ASP A 128 -2.14 -9.21 -11.68
CA ASP A 128 -2.29 -9.57 -10.28
C ASP A 128 -1.57 -10.91 -10.07
N HIS A 129 -0.42 -10.86 -9.38
CA HIS A 129 0.44 -12.03 -9.25
C HIS A 129 -0.18 -13.13 -8.39
N GLU A 130 -0.84 -12.76 -7.31
CA GLU A 130 -1.43 -13.72 -6.37
C GLU A 130 -2.59 -14.48 -7.00
N ARG A 131 -3.46 -13.75 -7.71
CA ARG A 131 -4.64 -14.33 -8.35
C ARG A 131 -4.36 -14.92 -9.72
N ASN A 132 -3.13 -14.76 -10.20
CA ASN A 132 -2.70 -15.17 -11.55
C ASN A 132 -3.64 -14.63 -12.65
N LEU A 133 -4.08 -13.37 -12.49
CA LEU A 133 -4.91 -12.66 -13.45
C LEU A 133 -4.08 -11.67 -14.23
N SER A 134 -4.34 -11.54 -15.53
CA SER A 134 -3.70 -10.51 -16.35
C SER A 134 -4.68 -9.92 -17.35
N ARG A 135 -4.43 -8.65 -17.69
CA ARG A 135 -5.21 -7.91 -18.69
C ARG A 135 -4.31 -6.97 -19.48
N LEU A 136 -4.43 -7.02 -20.82
CA LEU A 136 -3.84 -6.02 -21.70
C LEU A 136 -4.77 -4.82 -21.80
N VAL A 137 -4.27 -3.64 -21.41
CA VAL A 137 -5.04 -2.39 -21.34
C VAL A 137 -4.47 -1.39 -22.34
N PRO A 138 -5.30 -0.85 -23.26
CA PRO A 138 -4.85 0.17 -24.19
C PRO A 138 -4.58 1.50 -23.47
N ILE A 139 -3.65 2.30 -23.99
CA ILE A 139 -3.32 3.62 -23.40
C ILE A 139 -4.55 4.51 -23.30
N SER A 140 -5.48 4.46 -24.23
CA SER A 140 -6.72 5.27 -24.18
C SER A 140 -7.55 5.02 -22.91
N GLU A 141 -7.67 3.76 -22.47
CA GLU A 141 -8.36 3.43 -21.22
C GLU A 141 -7.60 3.95 -19.99
N ILE A 142 -6.26 3.95 -20.05
CA ILE A 142 -5.40 4.48 -18.98
C ILE A 142 -5.52 6.02 -18.90
N GLU A 143 -5.66 6.69 -20.05
CA GLU A 143 -5.93 8.13 -20.15
C GLU A 143 -7.27 8.48 -19.53
N ASP A 144 -8.32 7.75 -19.88
CA ASP A 144 -9.67 7.92 -19.34
C ASP A 144 -9.71 7.74 -17.82
N ASN A 145 -8.82 6.88 -17.29
CA ASN A 145 -8.65 6.64 -15.86
C ASN A 145 -7.57 7.56 -15.22
N GLY A 146 -7.32 8.74 -15.79
CA GLY A 146 -6.43 9.76 -15.23
C GLY A 146 -4.97 9.32 -15.11
N TYR A 147 -4.50 8.46 -16.00
CA TYR A 147 -3.15 7.88 -16.01
C TYR A 147 -2.79 7.11 -14.73
N SER A 148 -3.79 6.56 -14.04
CA SER A 148 -3.57 5.62 -12.95
C SER A 148 -3.01 4.31 -13.50
N LEU A 149 -2.03 3.74 -12.79
CA LEU A 149 -1.47 2.42 -13.07
C LEU A 149 -1.86 1.41 -11.99
N SER A 150 -2.85 1.72 -11.15
CA SER A 150 -3.33 0.80 -10.11
C SER A 150 -3.92 -0.46 -10.76
N VAL A 151 -3.37 -1.63 -10.44
CA VAL A 151 -3.79 -2.90 -11.05
C VAL A 151 -5.27 -3.19 -10.77
N SER A 152 -5.75 -2.86 -9.57
CA SER A 152 -7.16 -3.02 -9.19
C SER A 152 -8.14 -2.15 -10.00
N SER A 153 -7.66 -1.13 -10.72
CA SER A 153 -8.50 -0.33 -11.61
C SER A 153 -8.80 -1.03 -12.94
N TYR A 154 -8.02 -2.05 -13.30
CA TYR A 154 -8.09 -2.73 -14.59
C TYR A 154 -8.39 -4.22 -14.49
N ILE A 155 -8.05 -4.83 -13.35
CA ILE A 155 -8.35 -6.21 -13.03
C ILE A 155 -9.38 -6.19 -11.91
N SER A 156 -10.63 -6.47 -12.24
CA SER A 156 -11.69 -6.74 -11.28
C SER A 156 -11.81 -8.23 -11.08
N PHE A 157 -11.95 -8.65 -9.86
CA PHE A 157 -12.38 -9.99 -9.49
C PHE A 157 -13.68 -9.84 -8.70
N GLU A 158 -14.63 -10.66 -9.01
CA GLU A 158 -15.77 -10.86 -8.12
C GLU A 158 -15.22 -11.66 -6.93
N GLU A 159 -15.04 -11.00 -5.79
CA GLU A 159 -14.92 -11.75 -4.54
C GLU A 159 -16.21 -12.57 -4.44
N GLU A 160 -16.11 -13.89 -4.47
CA GLU A 160 -17.16 -14.73 -3.94
C GLU A 160 -17.35 -14.22 -2.51
N LYS A 161 -18.45 -13.50 -2.28
CA LYS A 161 -18.83 -13.08 -0.94
C LYS A 161 -19.08 -14.38 -0.20
N GLU A 162 -18.11 -14.84 0.57
CA GLU A 162 -18.37 -15.84 1.58
C GLU A 162 -19.56 -15.31 2.38
N GLU A 163 -20.67 -16.03 2.37
CA GLU A 163 -21.78 -15.76 3.27
C GLU A 163 -21.28 -16.03 4.70
N VAL A 164 -20.67 -15.00 5.26
CA VAL A 164 -20.19 -15.05 6.63
C VAL A 164 -21.41 -14.95 7.54
N ASP A 165 -21.70 -16.00 8.29
CA ASP A 165 -22.72 -15.93 9.35
C ASP A 165 -22.34 -14.82 10.34
N PRO A 166 -23.15 -13.74 10.46
CA PRO A 166 -22.83 -12.62 11.35
C PRO A 166 -22.68 -13.06 12.81
N LEU A 167 -23.34 -14.15 13.22
CA LEU A 167 -23.23 -14.68 14.57
C LEU A 167 -21.90 -15.40 14.79
N GLU A 168 -21.45 -16.18 13.80
CA GLU A 168 -20.15 -16.84 13.83
C GLU A 168 -19.02 -15.82 13.81
N LEU A 169 -19.09 -14.81 12.92
CA LEU A 169 -18.11 -13.72 12.87
C LEU A 169 -18.02 -13.00 14.22
N LYS A 170 -19.16 -12.67 14.82
CA LYS A 170 -19.22 -12.04 16.15
C LYS A 170 -18.55 -12.90 17.21
N ASN A 171 -18.81 -14.20 17.22
CA ASN A 171 -18.22 -15.14 18.20
C ASN A 171 -16.69 -15.22 18.00
N ASN A 172 -16.22 -15.27 16.75
CA ASN A 172 -14.80 -15.27 16.42
C ASN A 172 -14.12 -13.98 16.87
N ILE A 173 -14.73 -12.81 16.63
CA ILE A 173 -14.23 -11.52 17.11
C ILE A 173 -14.10 -11.52 18.63
N HIS A 174 -15.14 -11.98 19.36
CA HIS A 174 -15.11 -12.06 20.83
C HIS A 174 -14.00 -12.97 21.34
N LYS A 175 -13.82 -14.12 20.69
CA LYS A 175 -12.74 -15.08 21.02
C LYS A 175 -11.35 -14.46 20.82
N HIS A 176 -11.15 -13.75 19.71
CA HIS A 176 -9.87 -13.06 19.44
C HIS A 176 -9.60 -11.94 20.45
N ILE A 177 -10.60 -11.10 20.78
CA ILE A 177 -10.47 -10.07 21.80
C ILE A 177 -10.09 -10.69 23.16
N PHE A 178 -10.76 -11.77 23.56
CA PHE A 178 -10.46 -12.45 24.82
C PHE A 178 -9.05 -13.05 24.83
N ASN A 179 -8.62 -13.71 23.76
CA ASN A 179 -7.30 -14.31 23.66
C ASN A 179 -6.19 -13.22 23.69
N ASN A 180 -6.39 -12.11 22.98
CA ASN A 180 -5.44 -11.00 22.99
C ASN A 180 -5.31 -10.39 24.39
N LEU A 181 -6.43 -10.18 25.09
CA LEU A 181 -6.42 -9.69 26.46
C LEU A 181 -5.73 -10.66 27.41
N LYS A 182 -6.01 -11.96 27.27
CA LYS A 182 -5.34 -13.00 28.07
C LYS A 182 -3.83 -12.99 27.85
N SER A 183 -3.38 -12.98 26.58
CA SER A 183 -1.96 -12.96 26.26
C SER A 183 -1.26 -11.72 26.82
N ALA A 184 -1.91 -10.55 26.75
CA ALA A 184 -1.37 -9.33 27.33
C ALA A 184 -1.20 -9.42 28.85
N LEU A 185 -2.17 -10.03 29.56
CA LEU A 185 -2.10 -10.26 31.01
C LEU A 185 -1.05 -11.30 31.39
N ASP A 186 -0.90 -12.37 30.59
CA ASP A 186 0.11 -13.42 30.80
C ASP A 186 1.54 -12.81 30.66
N ILE A 187 1.76 -11.92 29.69
CA ILE A 187 3.02 -11.19 29.51
C ILE A 187 3.26 -10.26 30.71
N GLU A 188 2.24 -9.52 31.16
CA GLU A 188 2.37 -8.60 32.30
C GLU A 188 2.70 -9.34 33.59
N LEU A 189 2.09 -10.51 33.81
CA LEU A 189 2.41 -11.39 34.94
C LEU A 189 3.88 -11.85 34.87
N PHE A 190 4.36 -12.27 33.69
CA PHE A 190 5.74 -12.68 33.51
C PHE A 190 6.73 -11.55 33.78
N ILE A 191 6.45 -10.34 33.30
CA ILE A 191 7.29 -9.16 33.58
C ILE A 191 7.28 -8.81 35.08
N SER A 192 6.10 -8.91 35.74
CA SER A 192 5.99 -8.63 37.18
C SER A 192 6.83 -9.57 38.02
N ASP A 193 6.93 -10.84 37.63
CA ASP A 193 7.78 -11.81 38.31
C ASP A 193 9.26 -11.50 38.11
N LEU A 194 9.66 -10.99 36.92
CA LEU A 194 11.04 -10.61 36.63
C LEU A 194 11.46 -9.31 37.35
N GLU A 195 10.58 -8.32 37.41
CA GLU A 195 10.85 -6.99 37.93
C GLU A 195 10.39 -6.80 39.38
N ASN A 196 9.79 -7.84 40.00
CA ASN A 196 9.32 -7.88 41.38
C ASN A 196 8.35 -6.76 41.75
N TYR A 197 7.33 -6.51 40.88
CA TYR A 197 6.22 -5.61 41.17
C TYR A 197 4.86 -6.31 41.18
N SER A 198 3.83 -5.66 41.72
CA SER A 198 2.49 -6.24 41.82
C SER A 198 1.59 -5.84 40.65
N VAL A 199 0.96 -6.81 40.01
CA VAL A 199 -0.03 -6.64 38.91
C VAL A 199 -1.43 -6.30 39.45
N ILE A 200 -1.67 -6.42 40.77
CA ILE A 200 -2.98 -6.19 41.37
C ILE A 200 -3.60 -4.83 41.04
N PRO A 201 -2.83 -3.70 41.04
CA PRO A 201 -3.39 -2.41 40.68
C PRO A 201 -3.90 -2.35 39.24
N LEU A 202 -3.22 -3.02 38.28
CA LEU A 202 -3.66 -3.13 36.89
C LEU A 202 -4.95 -3.91 36.80
N LEU A 203 -5.05 -5.07 37.41
CA LEU A 203 -6.23 -5.91 37.42
C LEU A 203 -7.44 -5.18 38.05
N THR A 204 -7.22 -4.45 39.16
CA THR A 204 -8.26 -3.63 39.78
C THR A 204 -8.78 -2.52 38.85
N ASN A 205 -7.90 -1.91 38.08
CA ASN A 205 -8.28 -0.90 37.11
C ASN A 205 -9.09 -1.50 35.94
N ILE A 206 -8.71 -2.68 35.44
CA ILE A 206 -9.45 -3.41 34.41
C ILE A 206 -10.85 -3.79 34.91
N GLU A 207 -10.98 -4.32 36.12
CA GLU A 207 -12.28 -4.62 36.73
C GLU A 207 -13.16 -3.37 36.83
N ARG A 208 -12.60 -2.25 37.28
CA ARG A 208 -13.32 -0.96 37.39
C ARG A 208 -13.79 -0.48 36.00
N LEU A 209 -12.94 -0.63 34.98
CA LEU A 209 -13.28 -0.31 33.59
C LEU A 209 -14.44 -1.18 33.09
N ILE A 210 -14.36 -2.50 33.26
CA ILE A 210 -15.42 -3.44 32.87
C ILE A 210 -16.74 -3.11 33.55
N LYS A 211 -16.71 -2.79 34.85
CA LYS A 211 -17.90 -2.38 35.61
C LYS A 211 -18.52 -1.11 35.05
N SER A 212 -17.70 -0.14 34.68
CA SER A 212 -18.16 1.11 34.04
C SER A 212 -18.89 0.84 32.72
N TYR A 213 -18.32 0.01 31.84
CA TYR A 213 -18.98 -0.35 30.59
C TYR A 213 -20.28 -1.12 30.78
N LYS A 214 -20.32 -2.08 31.71
CA LYS A 214 -21.58 -2.80 32.08
C LYS A 214 -22.68 -1.83 32.50
N ASN A 215 -22.35 -0.84 33.33
CA ASN A 215 -23.31 0.16 33.76
C ASN A 215 -23.82 1.04 32.59
N ARG A 216 -22.95 1.44 31.67
CA ARG A 216 -23.35 2.20 30.47
C ARG A 216 -24.32 1.41 29.59
N ILE A 217 -24.08 0.11 29.39
CA ILE A 217 -24.95 -0.76 28.60
C ILE A 217 -26.33 -0.89 29.27
N LEU A 218 -26.37 -1.08 30.59
CA LEU A 218 -27.62 -1.17 31.36
C LEU A 218 -28.45 0.12 31.27
N ILE A 219 -27.79 1.27 31.36
CA ILE A 219 -28.47 2.59 31.24
C ILE A 219 -29.02 2.76 29.81
N SER A 220 -28.25 2.37 28.78
CA SER A 220 -28.69 2.47 27.38
C SER A 220 -29.91 1.60 27.11
N ARG A 221 -29.95 0.36 27.65
CA ARG A 221 -31.09 -0.55 27.52
C ARG A 221 -32.35 0.01 28.20
N LYS A 222 -32.22 0.52 29.42
CA LYS A 222 -33.37 1.13 30.13
C LYS A 222 -33.93 2.35 29.38
N ARG A 223 -33.06 3.19 28.76
CA ARG A 223 -33.52 4.30 27.92
C ARG A 223 -34.25 3.84 26.67
N ALA A 224 -33.79 2.76 26.02
CA ALA A 224 -34.46 2.19 24.85
C ALA A 224 -35.85 1.63 25.20
N GLU A 225 -35.99 0.94 26.35
CA GLU A 225 -37.25 0.44 26.85
C GLU A 225 -38.27 1.54 27.18
N ILE A 226 -37.81 2.63 27.81
CA ILE A 226 -38.66 3.79 28.12
C ILE A 226 -39.13 4.48 26.84
N ASN A 227 -38.27 4.62 25.84
CA ASN A 227 -38.65 5.25 24.56
C ASN A 227 -39.63 4.37 23.74
N GLN A 228 -39.51 3.04 23.82
CA GLN A 228 -40.49 2.16 23.19
C GLN A 228 -41.87 2.22 23.88
N THR A 229 -41.92 2.29 25.19
CA THR A 229 -43.20 2.38 25.94
C THR A 229 -43.90 3.75 25.75
N SER A 230 -43.17 4.84 25.49
CA SER A 230 -43.76 6.15 25.21
C SER A 230 -44.34 6.24 23.77
N LEU A 231 -43.87 5.45 22.82
CA LEU A 231 -44.40 5.40 21.43
C LEU A 231 -45.72 4.61 21.29
N PHE A 232 -46.12 3.87 22.31
CA PHE A 232 -47.37 3.06 22.30
C PHE A 232 -48.48 3.64 23.21
N ASN A 233 -48.26 4.83 23.83
CA ASN A 233 -49.20 5.46 24.72
C ASN A 233 -49.80 6.80 24.20
N ASP A 234 -49.54 7.12 22.93
CA ASP A 234 -50.21 8.14 22.11
C ASP A 234 -51.04 7.43 21.00
#